data_86c99a49d5a246570441cfc411dd4e2c
#
_entry.id   86c99a49d5a246570441cfc411dd4e2c
#
_cell.length_a   1.000
_cell.length_b   1.000
_cell.length_c   1.000
_cell.angle_alpha   90.00
_cell.angle_beta   90.00
_cell.angle_gamma   90.00
#
_symmetry.space_group_name_H-M   'P 1'
#
loop_
_entity.id
_entity.type
_entity.pdbx_description
1 polymer ?
#
loop_
_entity_poly.entity_id
_entity_poly.type
_entity_poly.pdbx_seq_one_letter_code
_entity_poly.pdbx_strand_id
1 'polypeptide(L)'
;MFMSIKNKIKVLSIIGLLIFSISGNSQSKKFKVTLDAGHGDHDYGAVYNGHIEKNISLAIVLKVGKILENQPNFEVNYTRETDVFIGLVERANIANRADSNIFVSIHCNANKNTAADGTETYVMGMTKNASSLAVAKNENEVVTLEKDYKQKYNGYDPSSPETLIGLTLMQLIIAIIPSTK
;
A
#
# COMPACT_ATOMS: atom_id res chain seq x y z
N MET A 1 15.16 -43.37 49.99
CA MET A 1 13.88 -43.84 49.51
C MET A 1 13.90 -43.69 47.97
N PHE A 2 14.10 -44.77 47.25
CA PHE A 2 14.20 -44.72 45.77
C PHE A 2 12.80 -44.73 45.12
N MET A 3 12.58 -43.82 44.21
CA MET A 3 11.32 -43.72 43.49
C MET A 3 11.15 -44.95 42.56
N SER A 4 9.96 -45.56 42.54
CA SER A 4 9.63 -46.72 41.71
C SER A 4 9.80 -46.34 40.20
N ILE A 5 10.23 -47.32 39.38
CA ILE A 5 10.38 -47.15 37.92
C ILE A 5 9.12 -46.59 37.26
N LYS A 6 7.92 -47.04 37.68
CA LYS A 6 6.65 -46.52 37.20
C LYS A 6 6.47 -45.02 37.47
N ASN A 7 6.95 -44.53 38.61
CA ASN A 7 6.86 -43.10 38.94
C ASN A 7 7.91 -42.28 38.19
N LYS A 8 9.09 -42.84 37.92
CA LYS A 8 10.11 -42.18 37.08
C LYS A 8 9.60 -42.00 35.66
N ILE A 9 8.92 -42.98 35.07
CA ILE A 9 8.33 -42.89 33.72
C ILE A 9 7.24 -41.84 33.70
N LYS A 10 6.35 -41.78 34.68
CA LYS A 10 5.31 -40.72 34.75
C LYS A 10 5.92 -39.33 34.85
N VAL A 11 6.94 -39.12 35.64
CA VAL A 11 7.61 -37.82 35.76
C VAL A 11 8.29 -37.42 34.43
N LEU A 12 8.97 -38.35 33.76
CA LEU A 12 9.57 -38.09 32.45
C LEU A 12 8.53 -37.75 31.38
N SER A 13 7.38 -38.44 31.37
CA SER A 13 6.28 -38.15 30.45
C SER A 13 5.67 -36.77 30.69
N ILE A 14 5.53 -36.36 31.97
CA ILE A 14 5.02 -35.04 32.33
C ILE A 14 6.01 -33.94 31.90
N ILE A 15 7.31 -34.15 32.13
CA ILE A 15 8.36 -33.22 31.69
C ILE A 15 8.39 -33.11 30.16
N GLY A 16 8.28 -34.22 29.44
CA GLY A 16 8.21 -34.26 28.00
C GLY A 16 7.01 -33.48 27.45
N LEU A 17 5.82 -33.62 28.07
CA LEU A 17 4.60 -32.86 27.71
C LEU A 17 4.77 -31.37 28.01
N LEU A 18 5.39 -31.00 29.12
CA LEU A 18 5.65 -29.60 29.47
C LEU A 18 6.63 -28.94 28.48
N ILE A 19 7.70 -29.65 28.09
CA ILE A 19 8.66 -29.14 27.09
C ILE A 19 7.99 -28.96 25.72
N PHE A 20 7.12 -29.87 25.31
CA PHE A 20 6.39 -29.79 24.07
C PHE A 20 5.40 -28.61 24.04
N SER A 21 4.82 -28.25 25.18
CA SER A 21 3.89 -27.13 25.32
C SER A 21 4.58 -25.75 25.20
N ILE A 22 5.89 -25.68 25.48
CA ILE A 22 6.66 -24.41 25.40
C ILE A 22 7.14 -24.12 23.98
N SER A 23 7.12 -25.12 23.08
CA SER A 23 7.53 -24.97 21.68
C SER A 23 6.46 -24.38 20.76
N GLY A 24 5.36 -23.89 21.30
CA GLY A 24 4.37 -23.11 20.55
C GLY A 24 4.98 -21.77 20.14
N ASN A 25 5.69 -21.74 19.02
CA ASN A 25 6.06 -20.49 18.37
C ASN A 25 4.77 -19.76 18.00
N SER A 26 4.34 -18.83 18.84
CA SER A 26 3.39 -17.81 18.44
C SER A 26 4.09 -16.95 17.39
N GLN A 27 3.99 -17.34 16.11
CA GLN A 27 4.36 -16.45 15.02
C GLN A 27 3.43 -15.24 15.13
N SER A 28 3.98 -14.12 15.61
CA SER A 28 3.26 -12.85 15.57
C SER A 28 2.88 -12.59 14.10
N LYS A 29 1.58 -12.43 13.84
CA LYS A 29 1.08 -12.14 12.51
C LYS A 29 1.78 -10.86 12.03
N LYS A 30 2.51 -10.92 10.91
CA LYS A 30 3.16 -9.75 10.34
C LYS A 30 2.12 -8.72 9.90
N PHE A 31 2.46 -7.45 10.04
CA PHE A 31 1.65 -6.37 9.52
C PHE A 31 1.91 -6.25 8.01
N LYS A 32 0.88 -6.47 7.21
CA LYS A 32 0.98 -6.48 5.75
C LYS A 32 0.74 -5.09 5.18
N VAL A 33 1.69 -4.63 4.38
CA VAL A 33 1.64 -3.33 3.70
C VAL A 33 1.67 -3.56 2.20
N THR A 34 0.71 -3.00 1.47
CA THR A 34 0.84 -2.87 0.01
C THR A 34 1.32 -1.46 -0.30
N LEU A 35 2.46 -1.37 -0.95
CA LEU A 35 3.04 -0.13 -1.47
C LEU A 35 2.67 0.01 -2.95
N ASP A 36 2.08 1.14 -3.28
CA ASP A 36 1.66 1.48 -4.63
C ASP A 36 2.50 2.63 -5.17
N ALA A 37 3.19 2.38 -6.27
CA ALA A 37 3.86 3.42 -7.02
C ALA A 37 2.89 3.96 -8.07
N GLY A 38 2.43 5.19 -7.92
CA GLY A 38 1.53 5.83 -8.87
C GLY A 38 2.04 5.77 -10.31
N HIS A 39 1.10 5.72 -11.27
CA HIS A 39 1.39 5.73 -12.71
C HIS A 39 2.19 4.51 -13.20
N GLY A 40 2.80 4.61 -14.39
CA GLY A 40 3.65 3.55 -14.98
C GLY A 40 3.45 3.40 -16.49
N ASP A 41 4.49 2.96 -17.20
CA ASP A 41 4.54 2.77 -18.65
C ASP A 41 4.09 4.03 -19.40
N HIS A 42 2.98 3.99 -20.16
CA HIS A 42 2.41 5.10 -20.93
C HIS A 42 1.72 6.19 -20.09
N ASP A 43 1.44 5.91 -18.84
CA ASP A 43 0.97 6.89 -17.86
C ASP A 43 2.18 7.51 -17.15
N TYR A 44 2.53 8.72 -17.54
CA TYR A 44 3.70 9.42 -17.01
C TYR A 44 3.43 10.10 -15.66
N GLY A 45 2.16 10.38 -15.32
CA GLY A 45 1.82 11.28 -14.24
C GLY A 45 2.29 12.71 -14.52
N ALA A 46 2.55 13.48 -13.48
CA ALA A 46 3.09 14.84 -13.60
C ALA A 46 4.49 14.83 -14.23
N VAL A 47 4.72 15.78 -15.15
CA VAL A 47 6.03 15.98 -15.80
C VAL A 47 6.44 17.44 -15.61
N TYR A 48 7.60 17.66 -14.96
CA TYR A 48 8.10 19.00 -14.69
C TYR A 48 9.64 19.00 -14.68
N ASN A 49 10.25 19.94 -15.42
CA ASN A 49 11.70 20.13 -15.50
C ASN A 49 12.51 18.83 -15.75
N GLY A 50 12.00 17.94 -16.62
CA GLY A 50 12.65 16.66 -16.93
C GLY A 50 12.42 15.56 -15.88
N HIS A 51 11.73 15.86 -14.81
CA HIS A 51 11.29 14.87 -13.82
C HIS A 51 9.93 14.29 -14.22
N ILE A 52 9.79 12.99 -14.08
CA ILE A 52 8.58 12.23 -14.43
C ILE A 52 8.10 11.52 -13.19
N GLU A 53 6.84 11.74 -12.82
CA GLU A 53 6.26 11.23 -11.58
C GLU A 53 6.37 9.72 -11.44
N LYS A 54 6.04 8.95 -12.49
CA LYS A 54 6.11 7.48 -12.44
C LYS A 54 7.48 6.94 -12.03
N ASN A 55 8.56 7.64 -12.36
CA ASN A 55 9.92 7.24 -12.02
C ASN A 55 10.24 7.58 -10.56
N ILE A 56 9.77 8.74 -10.09
CA ILE A 56 9.98 9.21 -8.72
C ILE A 56 9.20 8.33 -7.75
N SER A 57 7.92 8.12 -8.02
CA SER A 57 7.03 7.28 -7.19
C SER A 57 7.59 5.86 -7.07
N LEU A 58 8.04 5.25 -8.18
CA LEU A 58 8.66 3.92 -8.18
C LEU A 58 9.95 3.89 -7.34
N ALA A 59 10.84 4.86 -7.53
CA ALA A 59 12.09 4.92 -6.80
C ALA A 59 11.89 5.04 -5.28
N ILE A 60 10.87 5.79 -4.86
CA ILE A 60 10.53 5.96 -3.45
C ILE A 60 9.92 4.70 -2.89
N VAL A 61 8.92 4.13 -3.58
CA VAL A 61 8.26 2.88 -3.17
C VAL A 61 9.28 1.77 -2.95
N LEU A 62 10.21 1.56 -3.89
CA LEU A 62 11.24 0.53 -3.75
C LEU A 62 12.18 0.77 -2.57
N LYS A 63 12.53 2.04 -2.27
CA LYS A 63 13.34 2.37 -1.09
C LYS A 63 12.58 2.14 0.21
N VAL A 64 11.33 2.58 0.29
CA VAL A 64 10.48 2.39 1.46
C VAL A 64 10.26 0.89 1.70
N GLY A 65 9.93 0.14 0.65
CA GLY A 65 9.73 -1.29 0.74
C GLY A 65 10.96 -2.01 1.27
N LYS A 66 12.14 -1.72 0.75
CA LYS A 66 13.39 -2.30 1.25
C LYS A 66 13.65 -1.99 2.73
N ILE A 67 13.26 -0.82 3.22
CA ILE A 67 13.37 -0.48 4.64
C ILE A 67 12.42 -1.33 5.48
N LEU A 68 11.16 -1.48 5.03
CA LEU A 68 10.15 -2.26 5.73
C LEU A 68 10.44 -3.77 5.70
N GLU A 69 10.92 -4.31 4.59
CA GLU A 69 11.32 -5.73 4.45
C GLU A 69 12.42 -6.14 5.44
N ASN A 70 13.28 -5.20 5.83
CA ASN A 70 14.30 -5.43 6.85
C ASN A 70 13.74 -5.46 8.28
N GLN A 71 12.44 -5.18 8.46
CA GLN A 71 11.78 -5.23 9.77
C GLN A 71 11.03 -6.55 9.92
N PRO A 72 11.25 -7.32 10.98
CA PRO A 72 10.68 -8.67 11.13
C PRO A 72 9.15 -8.69 11.23
N ASN A 73 8.55 -7.56 11.61
CA ASN A 73 7.11 -7.44 11.86
C ASN A 73 6.30 -7.03 10.62
N PHE A 74 6.96 -6.75 9.49
CA PHE A 74 6.29 -6.33 8.26
C PHE A 74 6.38 -7.39 7.16
N GLU A 75 5.36 -7.43 6.34
CA GLU A 75 5.30 -8.12 5.05
C GLU A 75 4.91 -7.08 4.00
N VAL A 76 5.73 -6.92 2.97
CA VAL A 76 5.56 -5.87 1.96
C VAL A 76 5.11 -6.50 0.65
N ASN A 77 4.06 -5.92 0.05
CA ASN A 77 3.61 -6.21 -1.29
C ASN A 77 3.71 -4.95 -2.13
N TYR A 78 3.91 -5.10 -3.42
CA TYR A 78 4.01 -3.98 -4.36
C TYR A 78 2.95 -4.10 -5.43
N THR A 79 2.40 -2.97 -5.87
CA THR A 79 1.55 -2.96 -7.07
C THR A 79 2.38 -3.11 -8.33
N ARG A 80 3.57 -2.49 -8.34
CA ARG A 80 4.60 -2.65 -9.38
C ARG A 80 6.00 -2.45 -8.81
N GLU A 81 6.97 -3.14 -9.40
CA GLU A 81 8.39 -3.04 -9.08
C GLU A 81 9.21 -2.56 -10.29
N THR A 82 8.57 -2.43 -11.44
CA THR A 82 9.16 -1.97 -12.70
C THR A 82 8.28 -0.91 -13.36
N ASP A 83 8.71 -0.34 -14.48
CA ASP A 83 7.92 0.63 -15.24
C ASP A 83 6.86 -0.07 -16.09
N VAL A 84 5.78 -0.50 -15.45
CA VAL A 84 4.60 -1.13 -16.06
C VAL A 84 3.33 -0.38 -15.66
N PHE A 85 2.33 -0.37 -16.53
CA PHE A 85 1.02 0.20 -16.24
C PHE A 85 0.15 -0.78 -15.47
N ILE A 86 -0.40 -0.35 -14.35
CA ILE A 86 -1.38 -1.09 -13.54
C ILE A 86 -2.64 -0.23 -13.39
N GLY A 87 -3.77 -0.72 -13.87
CA GLY A 87 -5.05 -0.02 -13.75
C GLY A 87 -5.51 0.13 -12.29
N LEU A 88 -6.29 1.17 -11.98
CA LEU A 88 -6.64 1.52 -10.60
C LEU A 88 -7.34 0.39 -9.83
N VAL A 89 -8.31 -0.29 -10.46
CA VAL A 89 -8.99 -1.43 -9.83
C VAL A 89 -8.01 -2.56 -9.52
N GLU A 90 -7.05 -2.81 -10.42
CA GLU A 90 -6.08 -3.88 -10.23
C GLU A 90 -5.12 -3.57 -9.07
N ARG A 91 -4.73 -2.31 -8.85
CA ARG A 91 -3.95 -1.89 -7.67
C ARG A 91 -4.65 -2.27 -6.37
N ALA A 92 -5.96 -1.95 -6.28
CA ALA A 92 -6.79 -2.33 -5.14
C ALA A 92 -6.92 -3.86 -5.00
N ASN A 93 -7.09 -4.58 -6.11
CA ASN A 93 -7.19 -6.03 -6.12
C ASN A 93 -5.90 -6.71 -5.65
N ILE A 94 -4.73 -6.18 -6.00
CA ILE A 94 -3.43 -6.66 -5.51
C ILE A 94 -3.39 -6.58 -3.98
N ALA A 95 -3.75 -5.43 -3.40
CA ALA A 95 -3.79 -5.25 -1.96
C ALA A 95 -4.80 -6.19 -1.27
N ASN A 96 -5.99 -6.35 -1.86
CA ASN A 96 -7.02 -7.22 -1.32
C ASN A 96 -6.62 -8.70 -1.38
N ARG A 97 -6.02 -9.16 -2.48
CA ARG A 97 -5.50 -10.55 -2.60
C ARG A 97 -4.36 -10.82 -1.62
N ALA A 98 -3.54 -9.83 -1.32
CA ALA A 98 -2.48 -9.93 -0.32
C ALA A 98 -3.01 -9.92 1.12
N ASP A 99 -4.31 -9.66 1.34
CA ASP A 99 -4.91 -9.46 2.67
C ASP A 99 -4.14 -8.37 3.45
N SER A 100 -3.87 -7.24 2.79
CA SER A 100 -3.05 -6.16 3.36
C SER A 100 -3.79 -5.40 4.44
N ASN A 101 -3.07 -5.07 5.51
CA ASN A 101 -3.60 -4.26 6.60
C ASN A 101 -3.68 -2.77 6.23
N ILE A 102 -2.80 -2.34 5.31
CA ILE A 102 -2.79 -0.96 4.80
C ILE A 102 -2.34 -0.94 3.34
N PHE A 103 -2.93 -0.03 2.57
CA PHE A 103 -2.53 0.34 1.22
C PHE A 103 -1.97 1.75 1.25
N VAL A 104 -0.74 1.92 0.76
CA VAL A 104 -0.03 3.21 0.72
C VAL A 104 0.34 3.52 -0.72
N SER A 105 -0.28 4.56 -1.28
CA SER A 105 0.02 5.02 -2.64
C SER A 105 0.90 6.28 -2.59
N ILE A 106 1.91 6.33 -3.45
CA ILE A 106 2.90 7.41 -3.53
C ILE A 106 2.80 8.09 -4.88
N HIS A 107 2.55 9.39 -4.84
CA HIS A 107 2.37 10.28 -5.98
C HIS A 107 3.18 11.57 -5.84
N CYS A 108 3.27 12.36 -6.92
CA CYS A 108 3.84 13.69 -6.92
C CYS A 108 2.73 14.69 -7.25
N ASN A 109 2.33 15.52 -6.29
CA ASN A 109 1.34 16.56 -6.57
C ASN A 109 1.92 17.63 -7.50
N ALA A 110 1.16 17.97 -8.55
CA ALA A 110 1.41 19.15 -9.35
C ALA A 110 0.83 20.38 -8.63
N ASN A 111 1.64 21.42 -8.44
CA ASN A 111 1.19 22.67 -7.85
C ASN A 111 1.49 23.85 -8.79
N LYS A 112 0.52 24.74 -8.99
CA LYS A 112 0.70 25.98 -9.78
C LYS A 112 1.63 26.98 -9.09
N ASN A 113 1.71 26.92 -7.75
CA ASN A 113 2.67 27.70 -6.97
C ASN A 113 4.02 27.01 -7.00
N THR A 114 4.96 27.55 -7.74
CA THR A 114 6.33 27.01 -7.88
C THR A 114 7.17 27.11 -6.60
N ALA A 115 6.71 27.84 -5.59
CA ALA A 115 7.35 27.92 -4.27
C ALA A 115 6.81 26.85 -3.31
N ALA A 116 5.79 26.09 -3.69
CA ALA A 116 5.27 25.01 -2.86
C ALA A 116 6.30 23.86 -2.81
N ASP A 117 6.63 23.42 -1.61
CA ASP A 117 7.48 22.26 -1.38
C ASP A 117 7.02 21.49 -0.13
N GLY A 118 7.46 20.25 -0.01
CA GLY A 118 7.15 19.39 1.13
C GLY A 118 6.43 18.12 0.77
N THR A 119 5.83 17.49 1.77
CA THR A 119 5.04 16.27 1.64
C THR A 119 3.68 16.44 2.26
N GLU A 120 2.66 15.87 1.62
CA GLU A 120 1.30 15.83 2.14
C GLU A 120 0.85 14.38 2.27
N THR A 121 0.06 14.09 3.30
CA THR A 121 -0.51 12.78 3.53
C THR A 121 -2.02 12.89 3.53
N TYR A 122 -2.67 12.13 2.64
CA TYR A 122 -4.11 12.06 2.52
C TYR A 122 -4.61 10.73 3.06
N VAL A 123 -5.50 10.79 4.05
CA VAL A 123 -6.16 9.62 4.62
C VAL A 123 -7.61 9.69 4.24
N MET A 124 -8.10 8.67 3.57
CA MET A 124 -9.53 8.55 3.28
C MET A 124 -10.25 8.07 4.53
N GLY A 125 -11.06 8.96 5.09
CA GLY A 125 -11.88 8.70 6.26
C GLY A 125 -13.37 8.91 5.99
N MET A 126 -14.19 8.78 7.03
CA MET A 126 -15.64 9.02 6.94
C MET A 126 -15.99 10.49 6.66
N THR A 127 -15.09 11.42 6.95
CA THR A 127 -15.24 12.84 6.63
C THR A 127 -14.48 13.18 5.34
N LYS A 128 -15.22 13.52 4.31
CA LYS A 128 -14.67 13.96 3.02
C LYS A 128 -14.27 15.43 3.15
N ASN A 129 -12.99 15.73 3.11
CA ASN A 129 -12.58 17.11 2.95
C ASN A 129 -12.35 17.43 1.46
N ALA A 130 -12.57 18.69 1.07
CA ALA A 130 -12.49 19.11 -0.33
C ALA A 130 -11.10 18.94 -0.93
N SER A 131 -10.02 19.03 -0.14
CA SER A 131 -8.65 18.86 -0.63
C SER A 131 -8.34 17.41 -0.96
N SER A 132 -8.70 16.46 -0.10
CA SER A 132 -8.54 15.02 -0.36
C SER A 132 -9.34 14.58 -1.58
N LEU A 133 -10.54 15.14 -1.77
CA LEU A 133 -11.38 14.85 -2.94
C LEU A 133 -10.75 15.39 -4.24
N ALA A 134 -10.19 16.59 -4.21
CA ALA A 134 -9.54 17.19 -5.37
C ALA A 134 -8.31 16.38 -5.82
N VAL A 135 -7.48 15.93 -4.88
CA VAL A 135 -6.32 15.07 -5.18
C VAL A 135 -6.79 13.73 -5.75
N ALA A 136 -7.73 13.07 -5.08
CA ALA A 136 -8.26 11.79 -5.57
C ALA A 136 -8.86 11.92 -6.99
N LYS A 137 -9.50 13.03 -7.32
CA LYS A 137 -10.02 13.30 -8.65
C LYS A 137 -8.89 13.38 -9.69
N ASN A 138 -7.84 14.15 -9.41
CA ASN A 138 -6.70 14.28 -10.31
C ASN A 138 -6.03 12.92 -10.57
N GLU A 139 -5.75 12.16 -9.51
CA GLU A 139 -5.09 10.86 -9.62
C GLU A 139 -5.97 9.82 -10.33
N ASN A 140 -7.29 9.96 -10.26
CA ASN A 140 -8.22 9.05 -10.93
C ASN A 140 -8.47 9.41 -12.42
N GLU A 141 -7.97 10.52 -12.93
CA GLU A 141 -8.09 10.86 -14.38
C GLU A 141 -7.43 9.81 -15.27
N VAL A 142 -6.45 9.08 -14.76
CA VAL A 142 -5.78 7.96 -15.44
C VAL A 142 -6.76 6.85 -15.88
N VAL A 143 -7.93 6.74 -15.27
CA VAL A 143 -8.99 5.81 -15.69
C VAL A 143 -9.30 5.95 -17.17
N THR A 144 -9.26 7.17 -17.71
CA THR A 144 -9.54 7.45 -19.12
C THR A 144 -8.52 6.85 -20.09
N LEU A 145 -7.32 6.47 -19.60
CA LEU A 145 -6.28 5.78 -20.37
C LEU A 145 -6.53 4.27 -20.45
N GLU A 146 -7.43 3.74 -19.64
CA GLU A 146 -7.78 2.31 -19.67
C GLU A 146 -8.76 2.02 -20.79
N LYS A 147 -8.52 0.91 -21.53
CA LYS A 147 -9.48 0.43 -22.55
C LYS A 147 -10.78 0.03 -21.85
N ASP A 148 -11.91 0.40 -22.48
CA ASP A 148 -13.26 0.07 -22.02
C ASP A 148 -13.59 0.57 -20.60
N TYR A 149 -12.95 1.66 -20.16
CA TYR A 149 -13.13 2.21 -18.82
C TYR A 149 -14.60 2.47 -18.47
N LYS A 150 -15.44 2.89 -19.43
CA LYS A 150 -16.87 3.14 -19.20
C LYS A 150 -17.64 1.89 -18.77
N GLN A 151 -17.28 0.71 -19.31
CA GLN A 151 -17.88 -0.56 -18.92
C GLN A 151 -17.28 -1.06 -17.61
N LYS A 152 -15.95 -0.99 -17.48
CA LYS A 152 -15.19 -1.46 -16.33
C LYS A 152 -15.56 -0.73 -15.04
N TYR A 153 -15.87 0.56 -15.15
CA TYR A 153 -16.17 1.43 -14.01
C TYR A 153 -17.66 1.85 -13.95
N ASN A 154 -18.57 1.06 -14.54
CA ASN A 154 -20.03 1.26 -14.46
C ASN A 154 -20.47 2.70 -14.78
N GLY A 155 -19.95 3.30 -15.86
CA GLY A 155 -20.26 4.68 -16.20
C GLY A 155 -19.54 5.72 -15.34
N TYR A 156 -18.39 5.35 -14.77
CA TYR A 156 -17.54 6.26 -14.03
C TYR A 156 -17.36 7.57 -14.78
N ASP A 157 -17.73 8.67 -14.15
CA ASP A 157 -17.47 10.01 -14.56
C ASP A 157 -16.43 10.63 -13.62
N PRO A 158 -15.19 10.89 -14.09
CA PRO A 158 -14.14 11.50 -13.25
C PRO A 158 -14.53 12.90 -12.75
N SER A 159 -15.57 13.53 -13.33
CA SER A 159 -16.09 14.81 -12.87
C SER A 159 -17.10 14.69 -11.72
N SER A 160 -17.65 13.49 -11.48
CA SER A 160 -18.66 13.28 -10.45
C SER A 160 -18.05 12.92 -9.09
N PRO A 161 -18.39 13.67 -8.02
CA PRO A 161 -17.92 13.37 -6.66
C PRO A 161 -18.38 12.00 -6.14
N GLU A 162 -19.53 11.50 -6.59
CA GLU A 162 -20.12 10.25 -6.14
C GLU A 162 -19.32 9.03 -6.59
N THR A 163 -18.72 9.12 -7.76
CA THR A 163 -17.94 8.03 -8.35
C THR A 163 -16.58 7.83 -7.68
N LEU A 164 -16.02 8.88 -7.08
CA LEU A 164 -14.77 8.82 -6.32
C LEU A 164 -14.89 8.00 -5.04
N ILE A 165 -16.10 7.79 -4.54
CA ILE A 165 -16.36 7.14 -3.26
C ILE A 165 -16.13 5.63 -3.32
N GLY A 166 -16.43 5.01 -4.45
CA GLY A 166 -16.32 3.55 -4.62
C GLY A 166 -14.89 3.04 -4.76
N LEU A 167 -13.97 3.88 -5.23
CA LEU A 167 -12.57 3.52 -5.49
C LEU A 167 -11.62 3.79 -4.32
N THR A 168 -12.07 4.48 -3.26
CA THR A 168 -11.18 5.12 -2.30
C THR A 168 -11.32 4.64 -0.87
N LEU A 169 -11.87 3.48 -0.62
CA LEU A 169 -12.24 3.09 0.75
C LEU A 169 -11.08 2.71 1.67
N MET A 170 -9.81 2.91 1.33
CA MET A 170 -8.66 2.72 2.26
C MET A 170 -7.32 3.16 1.66
N GLN A 171 -7.24 4.28 0.97
CA GLN A 171 -5.97 4.76 0.43
C GLN A 171 -5.34 5.83 1.34
N LEU A 172 -4.12 5.58 1.77
CA LEU A 172 -3.20 6.59 2.25
C LEU A 172 -2.38 7.06 1.04
N ILE A 173 -2.66 8.25 0.53
CA ILE A 173 -1.88 8.85 -0.56
C ILE A 173 -0.83 9.77 0.08
N ILE A 174 0.44 9.46 -0.16
CA ILE A 174 1.55 10.35 0.20
C ILE A 174 1.96 11.07 -1.09
N ALA A 175 1.62 12.34 -1.17
CA ALA A 175 2.01 13.18 -2.28
C ALA A 175 3.30 13.94 -1.93
N ILE A 176 4.23 13.97 -2.87
CA ILE A 176 5.50 14.70 -2.75
C ILE A 176 5.39 15.92 -3.64
N ILE A 177 5.58 17.10 -3.05
CA ILE A 177 5.66 18.35 -3.78
C ILE A 177 7.13 18.65 -4.00
N PRO A 178 7.64 18.59 -5.25
CA PRO A 178 9.06 18.84 -5.50
C PRO A 178 9.45 20.27 -5.16
N SER A 179 10.53 20.41 -4.40
CA SER A 179 11.15 21.72 -4.16
C SER A 179 11.78 22.24 -5.45
N THR A 180 11.52 23.49 -5.79
CA THR A 180 12.07 24.18 -6.98
C THR A 180 13.42 24.85 -6.71
N LYS A 181 14.17 24.41 -5.69
CA LYS A 181 15.53 24.94 -5.43
C LYS A 181 16.57 24.24 -6.22
#